data_a03978959cca86b31d05c34cc7588daf
#
_entry.id   a03978959cca86b31d05c34cc7588daf
#
_cell.length_a   1.000
_cell.length_b   1.000
_cell.length_c   1.000
_cell.angle_alpha   90.00
_cell.angle_beta   90.00
_cell.angle_gamma   90.00
#
_symmetry.space_group_name_H-M   'P 1'
#
loop_
_entity.id
_entity.type
_entity.pdbx_description
1 polymer ?
#
loop_
_entity_poly.entity_id
_entity_poly.type
_entity_poly.pdbx_seq_one_letter_code
_entity_poly.pdbx_strand_id
1 'polypeptide(L)'
;MILGLVAAGCKKKVAPVSERIAKAWTAESVKHGATVVYTRGGSGNIEAAYSGFRLTLTNSGGTKTVSLTDVDAKTFTGNWDLEGDTKLVLTNLTPAPTGSGGKLEFTINSIDDAKVVLTRLTASPKTGGTINEYTLTNP
;
A
#
# COMPACT_ATOMS: atom_id res chain seq x y z
N MET A 1 41.00 -5.63 20.38
CA MET A 1 40.47 -5.22 20.54
C MET A 1 39.62 -4.69 19.68
N ILE A 2 39.55 -4.30 19.05
CA ILE A 2 38.96 -3.76 18.08
C ILE A 2 37.91 -4.51 17.52
N LEU A 3 37.86 -5.62 17.75
CA LEU A 3 36.98 -6.42 17.24
C LEU A 3 35.64 -6.00 17.40
N GLY A 4 35.31 -5.53 18.43
CA GLY A 4 33.94 -5.25 18.64
C GLY A 4 33.42 -4.36 17.58
N LEU A 5 34.17 -3.55 17.12
CA LEU A 5 33.78 -2.71 16.12
C LEU A 5 33.34 -3.34 14.93
N VAL A 6 33.99 -4.24 14.52
CA VAL A 6 33.71 -4.93 13.31
C VAL A 6 32.35 -5.51 13.43
N ALA A 7 32.06 -6.05 14.57
CA ALA A 7 30.79 -6.73 14.72
C ALA A 7 29.68 -5.73 14.52
N ALA A 8 29.85 -4.57 15.04
CA ALA A 8 28.81 -3.56 14.94
C ALA A 8 28.62 -3.19 13.49
N GLY A 9 29.67 -3.16 12.73
CA GLY A 9 29.55 -2.80 11.35
C GLY A 9 28.86 -3.83 10.49
N CYS A 10 28.77 -5.03 10.96
CA CYS A 10 28.16 -6.07 10.18
C CYS A 10 26.65 -6.04 10.29
N LYS A 11 26.11 -5.28 11.24
CA LYS A 11 24.67 -5.28 11.39
C LYS A 11 24.06 -4.45 10.31
N LYS A 12 23.12 -5.04 9.58
CA LYS A 12 22.44 -4.32 8.57
C LYS A 12 21.37 -3.50 9.21
N LYS A 13 21.26 -2.25 8.84
CA LYS A 13 20.21 -1.43 9.29
C LYS A 13 19.04 -1.59 8.38
N VAL A 14 17.88 -1.79 8.96
CA VAL A 14 16.64 -1.86 8.19
C VAL A 14 16.20 -0.42 7.99
N ALA A 15 15.92 -0.02 6.76
CA ALA A 15 15.45 1.32 6.46
C ALA A 15 14.09 1.57 7.10
N PRO A 16 13.77 2.82 7.46
CA PRO A 16 12.49 3.15 8.05
C PRO A 16 11.34 2.78 7.10
N VAL A 17 10.18 2.50 7.65
CA VAL A 17 9.00 2.15 6.86
C VAL A 17 8.71 3.27 5.87
N SER A 18 8.89 4.54 6.24
CA SER A 18 8.64 5.67 5.35
C SER A 18 9.50 5.64 4.09
N GLU A 19 10.64 4.96 4.14
CA GLU A 19 11.50 4.83 2.97
C GLU A 19 11.16 3.54 2.23
N ARG A 20 10.90 2.46 2.93
CA ARG A 20 10.61 1.19 2.29
C ARG A 20 9.26 1.20 1.56
N ILE A 21 8.29 1.94 2.07
CA ILE A 21 6.97 1.99 1.47
C ILE A 21 6.89 2.99 0.29
N ALA A 22 7.86 3.89 0.18
CA ALA A 22 7.87 4.92 -0.87
C ALA A 22 8.30 4.31 -2.20
N LYS A 23 7.40 3.57 -2.84
CA LYS A 23 7.64 2.84 -4.07
C LYS A 23 6.39 2.81 -4.92
N ALA A 24 6.51 2.31 -6.12
CA ALA A 24 5.36 2.01 -6.98
C ALA A 24 4.93 0.56 -6.70
N TRP A 25 3.72 0.39 -6.26
CA TRP A 25 3.20 -0.92 -5.87
C TRP A 25 2.11 -1.39 -6.84
N THR A 26 2.11 -2.67 -7.16
CA THR A 26 1.08 -3.29 -8.00
C THR A 26 0.43 -4.44 -7.25
N ALA A 27 -0.77 -4.81 -7.61
CA ALA A 27 -1.47 -5.88 -6.91
C ALA A 27 -0.92 -7.25 -7.26
N GLU A 28 -0.59 -8.03 -6.25
CA GLU A 28 -0.24 -9.42 -6.42
C GLU A 28 -1.49 -10.24 -6.10
N SER A 29 -2.18 -9.95 -5.02
CA SER A 29 -3.47 -10.56 -4.72
C SER A 29 -4.34 -9.59 -3.95
N VAL A 30 -5.64 -9.73 -4.05
CA VAL A 30 -6.60 -8.87 -3.36
C VAL A 30 -7.72 -9.71 -2.78
N LYS A 31 -8.12 -9.40 -1.56
CA LYS A 31 -9.28 -10.02 -0.92
C LYS A 31 -10.34 -8.97 -0.67
N HIS A 32 -11.60 -9.32 -0.92
CA HIS A 32 -12.73 -8.53 -0.47
C HIS A 32 -13.31 -9.30 0.72
N GLY A 33 -13.11 -8.81 1.93
CA GLY A 33 -13.43 -9.56 3.14
C GLY A 33 -12.56 -10.82 3.18
N ALA A 34 -13.16 -11.98 3.28
CA ALA A 34 -12.44 -13.24 3.32
C ALA A 34 -12.24 -13.86 1.92
N THR A 35 -12.79 -13.23 0.87
CA THR A 35 -12.78 -13.82 -0.47
C THR A 35 -11.64 -13.30 -1.31
N VAL A 36 -10.83 -14.20 -1.86
CA VAL A 36 -9.77 -13.81 -2.77
C VAL A 36 -10.43 -13.51 -4.11
N VAL A 37 -10.35 -12.26 -4.57
CA VAL A 37 -11.00 -11.84 -5.81
C VAL A 37 -9.99 -11.66 -6.95
N TYR A 38 -8.72 -11.57 -6.63
CA TYR A 38 -7.68 -11.38 -7.65
C TYR A 38 -6.36 -12.04 -7.23
N THR A 39 -5.74 -12.72 -8.17
CA THR A 39 -4.37 -13.22 -8.04
C THR A 39 -3.68 -12.96 -9.37
N ARG A 40 -2.52 -12.30 -9.33
CA ARG A 40 -1.77 -11.98 -10.54
C ARG A 40 -1.43 -13.25 -11.31
N GLY A 41 -1.69 -13.24 -12.59
CA GLY A 41 -1.44 -14.40 -13.45
C GLY A 41 -2.48 -15.50 -13.30
N GLY A 42 -3.45 -15.34 -12.42
CA GLY A 42 -4.49 -16.33 -12.24
C GLY A 42 -5.53 -16.27 -13.34
N SER A 43 -6.18 -17.41 -13.61
CA SER A 43 -7.32 -17.43 -14.53
C SER A 43 -8.58 -17.48 -13.66
N GLY A 44 -9.65 -16.91 -14.13
CA GLY A 44 -10.91 -16.96 -13.39
C GLY A 44 -10.98 -15.99 -12.21
N ASN A 45 -10.20 -14.89 -12.24
CA ASN A 45 -10.29 -13.88 -11.19
C ASN A 45 -11.67 -13.24 -11.21
N ILE A 46 -12.25 -13.06 -10.03
CA ILE A 46 -13.57 -12.44 -9.88
C ILE A 46 -13.44 -10.97 -10.28
N GLU A 47 -12.36 -10.31 -9.87
CA GLU A 47 -12.10 -8.91 -10.19
C GLU A 47 -10.78 -8.76 -10.94
N ALA A 48 -10.77 -9.18 -12.18
CA ALA A 48 -9.57 -9.14 -13.01
C ALA A 48 -9.01 -7.73 -13.19
N ALA A 49 -9.83 -6.72 -12.99
CA ALA A 49 -9.42 -5.32 -13.14
C ALA A 49 -8.35 -4.86 -12.15
N TYR A 50 -8.10 -5.62 -11.10
CA TYR A 50 -7.01 -5.31 -10.18
C TYR A 50 -5.63 -5.43 -10.87
N SER A 51 -5.59 -6.00 -12.07
CA SER A 51 -4.35 -6.01 -12.85
C SER A 51 -3.88 -4.59 -13.16
N GLY A 52 -4.78 -3.61 -13.15
CA GLY A 52 -4.45 -2.21 -13.36
C GLY A 52 -4.26 -1.41 -12.09
N PHE A 53 -4.39 -2.03 -10.93
CA PHE A 53 -4.24 -1.34 -9.64
C PHE A 53 -2.80 -0.84 -9.48
N ARG A 54 -2.64 0.41 -9.05
CA ARG A 54 -1.33 1.00 -8.80
C ARG A 54 -1.39 1.90 -7.58
N LEU A 55 -0.47 1.73 -6.68
CA LEU A 55 -0.32 2.63 -5.54
C LEU A 55 1.11 3.14 -5.57
N THR A 56 1.31 4.38 -5.95
CA THR A 56 2.64 4.97 -6.02
C THR A 56 2.80 5.98 -4.89
N LEU A 57 3.72 5.69 -3.98
CA LEU A 57 4.03 6.57 -2.86
C LEU A 57 5.40 7.18 -3.10
N THR A 58 5.48 8.50 -3.05
CA THR A 58 6.73 9.21 -3.30
C THR A 58 7.10 10.02 -2.07
N ASN A 59 8.35 9.96 -1.68
CA ASN A 59 8.86 10.75 -0.56
C ASN A 59 10.11 11.49 -1.05
N SER A 60 9.95 12.77 -1.35
CA SER A 60 11.04 13.56 -1.89
C SER A 60 11.36 14.68 -0.91
N GLY A 61 12.42 14.50 -0.14
CA GLY A 61 12.84 15.50 0.84
C GLY A 61 11.78 15.77 1.92
N GLY A 62 10.99 14.78 2.25
CA GLY A 62 9.93 14.94 3.24
C GLY A 62 8.57 15.29 2.63
N THR A 63 8.51 15.58 1.34
CA THR A 63 7.24 15.81 0.66
C THR A 63 6.70 14.45 0.23
N LYS A 64 5.59 14.05 0.81
CA LYS A 64 5.00 12.74 0.58
C LYS A 64 3.75 12.86 -0.27
N THR A 65 3.79 12.35 -1.49
CA THR A 65 2.66 12.40 -2.41
C THR A 65 2.23 11.00 -2.84
N VAL A 66 0.99 10.84 -3.17
CA VAL A 66 0.44 9.56 -3.57
C VAL A 66 -0.33 9.65 -4.88
N SER A 67 -0.25 8.61 -5.68
CA SER A 67 -1.12 8.40 -6.82
C SER A 67 -1.69 7.00 -6.67
N LEU A 68 -3.00 6.88 -6.60
CA LEU A 68 -3.70 5.61 -6.44
C LEU A 68 -4.63 5.39 -7.64
N THR A 69 -4.39 4.32 -8.41
CA THR A 69 -5.32 3.88 -9.45
C THR A 69 -6.04 2.66 -8.91
N ASP A 70 -7.33 2.78 -8.71
CA ASP A 70 -8.13 1.74 -8.08
C ASP A 70 -8.71 0.76 -9.13
N VAL A 71 -9.47 -0.20 -8.65
CA VAL A 71 -10.02 -1.29 -9.46
C VAL A 71 -10.90 -0.77 -10.61
N ASP A 72 -11.53 0.37 -10.46
CA ASP A 72 -12.37 0.96 -11.49
C ASP A 72 -11.58 1.84 -12.48
N ALA A 73 -10.28 1.78 -12.42
CA ALA A 73 -9.35 2.54 -13.27
C ALA A 73 -9.34 4.04 -12.96
N LYS A 74 -9.97 4.46 -11.87
CA LYS A 74 -9.96 5.87 -11.47
C LYS A 74 -8.67 6.15 -10.71
N THR A 75 -8.05 7.28 -11.00
CA THR A 75 -6.81 7.70 -10.35
C THR A 75 -7.08 8.84 -9.39
N PHE A 76 -6.59 8.71 -8.19
CA PHE A 76 -6.71 9.71 -7.12
C PHE A 76 -5.30 10.17 -6.77
N THR A 77 -5.10 11.45 -6.58
CA THR A 77 -3.79 11.98 -6.18
C THR A 77 -3.93 12.79 -4.89
N GLY A 78 -2.91 12.82 -4.09
CA GLY A 78 -2.93 13.54 -2.83
C GLY A 78 -1.64 13.37 -2.07
N ASN A 79 -1.75 13.27 -0.76
CA ASN A 79 -0.59 13.15 0.12
C ASN A 79 -0.71 11.87 0.95
N TRP A 80 0.40 11.40 1.49
CA TRP A 80 0.38 10.26 2.41
C TRP A 80 1.26 10.52 3.62
N ASP A 81 0.99 9.82 4.67
CA ASP A 81 1.85 9.85 5.85
C ASP A 81 1.66 8.52 6.58
N LEU A 82 2.46 8.30 7.61
CA LEU A 82 2.35 7.14 8.45
C LEU A 82 1.95 7.57 9.85
N GLU A 83 1.15 6.74 10.52
CA GLU A 83 0.91 6.91 11.94
C GLU A 83 1.62 5.73 12.59
N GLY A 84 2.78 5.98 13.17
CA GLY A 84 3.68 4.94 13.61
C GLY A 84 4.15 4.14 12.39
N ASP A 85 4.54 2.91 12.57
CA ASP A 85 4.98 2.06 11.49
C ASP A 85 3.87 1.09 11.05
N THR A 86 2.68 1.25 11.56
CA THR A 86 1.60 0.28 11.36
C THR A 86 0.40 0.81 10.62
N LYS A 87 0.37 2.11 10.30
CA LYS A 87 -0.78 2.69 9.64
C LYS A 87 -0.37 3.64 8.51
N LEU A 88 -0.91 3.44 7.33
CA LEU A 88 -0.72 4.30 6.19
C LEU A 88 -1.97 5.16 6.01
N VAL A 89 -1.82 6.48 5.93
CA VAL A 89 -2.93 7.41 5.77
C VAL A 89 -2.77 8.18 4.48
N LEU A 90 -3.77 8.16 3.61
CA LEU A 90 -3.81 8.95 2.39
C LEU A 90 -4.77 10.11 2.64
N THR A 91 -4.35 11.33 2.36
CA THR A 91 -5.17 12.52 2.61
C THR A 91 -5.22 13.41 1.38
N ASN A 92 -6.12 14.35 1.37
CA ASN A 92 -6.28 15.32 0.29
C ASN A 92 -6.45 14.64 -1.08
N LEU A 93 -7.07 13.49 -1.11
CA LEU A 93 -7.25 12.74 -2.35
C LEU A 93 -8.23 13.47 -3.27
N THR A 94 -7.83 13.70 -4.50
CA THR A 94 -8.61 14.37 -5.53
C THR A 94 -8.67 13.51 -6.80
N PRO A 95 -9.83 13.21 -7.32
CA PRO A 95 -11.14 13.44 -6.71
C PRO A 95 -11.28 12.65 -5.40
N ALA A 96 -12.20 13.02 -4.52
CA ALA A 96 -12.36 12.30 -3.28
C ALA A 96 -13.01 10.94 -3.57
N PRO A 97 -12.43 9.82 -3.10
CA PRO A 97 -13.07 8.53 -3.27
C PRO A 97 -14.42 8.52 -2.56
N THR A 98 -15.38 7.79 -3.11
CA THR A 98 -16.75 7.77 -2.60
C THR A 98 -16.80 7.48 -1.11
N GLY A 99 -17.47 8.35 -0.37
CA GLY A 99 -17.67 8.19 1.07
C GLY A 99 -16.45 8.40 1.94
N SER A 100 -15.32 8.82 1.35
CA SER A 100 -14.06 8.92 2.10
C SER A 100 -13.76 10.31 2.64
N GLY A 101 -14.34 11.34 2.05
CA GLY A 101 -13.98 12.71 2.38
C GLY A 101 -12.55 13.05 1.95
N GLY A 102 -11.99 12.30 1.03
CA GLY A 102 -10.62 12.52 0.55
C GLY A 102 -9.56 11.83 1.40
N LYS A 103 -9.95 10.94 2.29
CA LYS A 103 -9.03 10.26 3.20
C LYS A 103 -9.24 8.76 3.14
N LEU A 104 -8.15 7.99 3.04
CA LEU A 104 -8.19 6.54 3.15
C LEU A 104 -7.13 6.11 4.13
N GLU A 105 -7.43 5.11 4.94
CA GLU A 105 -6.51 4.60 5.94
C GLU A 105 -6.35 3.10 5.79
N PHE A 106 -5.12 2.63 5.97
CA PHE A 106 -4.79 1.21 5.87
C PHE A 106 -3.93 0.78 7.03
N THR A 107 -4.16 -0.42 7.55
CA THR A 107 -3.23 -1.05 8.46
C THR A 107 -2.12 -1.64 7.60
N ILE A 108 -0.86 -1.45 7.99
CA ILE A 108 0.26 -2.11 7.36
C ILE A 108 0.44 -3.42 8.10
N ASN A 109 -0.04 -4.52 7.50
CA ASN A 109 0.04 -5.83 8.13
C ASN A 109 1.47 -6.36 8.10
N SER A 110 2.19 -6.12 7.01
CA SER A 110 3.60 -6.47 6.89
C SER A 110 4.22 -5.67 5.77
N ILE A 111 5.52 -5.49 5.82
CA ILE A 111 6.26 -4.82 4.76
C ILE A 111 7.71 -5.32 4.73
N ASP A 112 8.22 -5.57 3.54
CA ASP A 112 9.64 -5.81 3.32
C ASP A 112 10.04 -5.03 2.07
N ASP A 113 11.22 -5.29 1.52
CA ASP A 113 11.72 -4.49 0.40
C ASP A 113 10.92 -4.69 -0.89
N ALA A 114 10.23 -5.79 -1.04
CA ALA A 114 9.55 -6.14 -2.28
C ALA A 114 8.04 -6.28 -2.14
N LYS A 115 7.51 -6.35 -0.94
CA LYS A 115 6.09 -6.66 -0.72
C LYS A 115 5.51 -5.89 0.46
N VAL A 116 4.31 -5.43 0.34
CA VAL A 116 3.57 -4.83 1.45
C VAL A 116 2.16 -5.41 1.46
N VAL A 117 1.64 -5.68 2.64
CA VAL A 117 0.26 -6.13 2.81
C VAL A 117 -0.49 -5.05 3.56
N LEU A 118 -1.54 -4.53 2.95
CA LEU A 118 -2.34 -3.44 3.51
C LEU A 118 -3.79 -3.87 3.66
N THR A 119 -4.42 -3.51 4.76
CA THR A 119 -5.84 -3.74 4.97
C THR A 119 -6.54 -2.42 5.20
N ARG A 120 -7.61 -2.14 4.46
CA ARG A 120 -8.38 -0.91 4.67
C ARG A 120 -8.98 -0.91 6.07
N LEU A 121 -9.00 0.26 6.71
CA LEU A 121 -9.61 0.38 8.03
C LEU A 121 -11.13 0.55 7.92
N THR A 122 -11.62 1.01 6.78
CA THR A 122 -13.06 1.20 6.59
C THR A 122 -13.55 0.42 5.37
N ALA A 123 -14.81 0.08 5.38
CA ALA A 123 -15.43 -0.65 4.28
C ALA A 123 -15.36 0.14 2.99
N SER A 124 -15.17 -0.53 1.87
CA SER A 124 -15.09 0.09 0.56
C SER A 124 -16.47 0.12 -0.11
N PRO A 125 -17.04 1.30 -0.35
CA PRO A 125 -18.32 1.37 -1.05
C PRO A 125 -18.26 0.80 -2.46
N LYS A 126 -17.09 0.87 -3.12
CA LYS A 126 -16.93 0.36 -4.47
C LYS A 126 -17.04 -1.14 -4.55
N THR A 127 -16.81 -1.83 -3.46
CA THR A 127 -16.78 -3.29 -3.45
C THR A 127 -17.91 -3.87 -2.58
N GLY A 128 -18.98 -3.09 -2.41
CA GLY A 128 -20.13 -3.56 -1.67
C GLY A 128 -19.98 -3.55 -0.16
N GLY A 129 -19.10 -2.70 0.35
CA GLY A 129 -18.94 -2.56 1.79
C GLY A 129 -17.98 -3.56 2.43
N THR A 130 -17.07 -4.16 1.66
CA THR A 130 -16.10 -5.11 2.21
C THR A 130 -14.87 -4.41 2.76
N ILE A 131 -14.22 -5.03 3.75
CA ILE A 131 -12.92 -4.60 4.24
C ILE A 131 -11.89 -5.32 3.37
N ASN A 132 -11.19 -4.57 2.55
CA ASN A 132 -10.31 -5.15 1.55
C ASN A 132 -8.85 -5.25 2.00
N GLU A 133 -8.20 -6.38 1.66
CA GLU A 133 -6.80 -6.59 1.94
C GLU A 133 -6.04 -6.66 0.63
N TYR A 134 -4.96 -5.90 0.53
CA TYR A 134 -4.16 -5.85 -0.68
C TYR A 134 -2.76 -6.37 -0.40
N THR A 135 -2.35 -7.38 -1.14
CA THR A 135 -0.96 -7.84 -1.15
C THR A 135 -0.32 -7.22 -2.37
N LEU A 136 0.60 -6.30 -2.16
CA LEU A 136 1.19 -5.52 -3.23
C LEU A 136 2.68 -5.80 -3.37
N THR A 137 3.17 -5.78 -4.58
CA THR A 137 4.60 -5.98 -4.84
C THR A 137 5.16 -4.79 -5.62
N ASN A 138 6.44 -4.53 -5.42
CA ASN A 138 7.15 -3.54 -6.19
C ASN A 138 7.71 -4.29 -7.40
N PRO A 139 7.33 -3.91 -8.61
CA PRO A 139 7.73 -4.64 -9.81
C PRO A 139 9.21 -4.50 -10.12
#